data_e203605810ed3e056c7e73e00f43e733
#
_entry.id   e203605810ed3e056c7e73e00f43e733
#
_cell.length_a   1.000
_cell.length_b   1.000
_cell.length_c   1.000
_cell.angle_alpha   90.00
_cell.angle_beta   90.00
_cell.angle_gamma   90.00
#
_symmetry.space_group_name_H-M   'P 1'
#
loop_
_entity.id
_entity.type
_entity.pdbx_description
1 polymer ?
#
loop_
_entity_poly.entity_id
_entity_poly.type
_entity_poly.pdbx_seq_one_letter_code
_entity_poly.pdbx_strand_id
1 'polypeptide(L)'
;MSPDEHVIQAAGGVVWRTKSANEDHTDVEVAIVHRPQYDDWSIPKGKCARGEPLVECAIREVFEETGYRVRVGRYLGEAHYMKVSAGEERPKVVYYWSMRADGGLFTPTQEVDGLRWLSIDDARAMLTRSTDRDILDRFAEGPIFTSTALLVRHASAGSRSDWEGDDRMRPLDSKGWEQAEQLVRLLSRFGVGRIISADFVRCVQTVEPLSEAIGVPVEEEPLMSELGYPGNEAAALDFVRSVSIPDGAVVISSQGGVVPDLLERLAKEDDYDLPQDIETKKGSTWSLSLEGPRLVAAEYFPPPEVGP
;
A
#
# COMPACT_ATOMS: atom_id res chain seq x y z
N MET A 1 -8.93 -9.65 28.09
CA MET A 1 -8.88 -10.24 26.74
C MET A 1 -9.53 -9.23 25.82
N SER A 2 -8.75 -8.64 24.90
CA SER A 2 -9.27 -7.70 23.91
C SER A 2 -10.22 -8.40 22.94
N PRO A 3 -11.29 -7.74 22.44
CA PRO A 3 -12.21 -8.31 21.43
C PRO A 3 -11.49 -8.82 20.17
N ASP A 4 -10.30 -8.31 19.88
CA ASP A 4 -9.49 -8.66 18.69
C ASP A 4 -8.83 -10.06 18.76
N GLU A 5 -8.68 -10.69 19.92
CA GLU A 5 -8.03 -12.00 20.02
C GLU A 5 -8.81 -13.16 19.38
N HIS A 6 -10.05 -12.93 18.98
CA HIS A 6 -10.92 -13.94 18.38
C HIS A 6 -11.04 -13.87 16.86
N VAL A 7 -10.65 -12.77 16.23
CA VAL A 7 -10.74 -12.58 14.78
C VAL A 7 -9.49 -13.13 14.08
N ILE A 8 -9.71 -14.00 13.12
CA ILE A 8 -8.60 -14.48 12.26
C ILE A 8 -8.34 -13.43 11.19
N GLN A 9 -7.17 -12.79 11.25
CA GLN A 9 -6.71 -11.89 10.19
C GLN A 9 -5.99 -12.67 9.11
N ALA A 10 -6.28 -12.33 7.86
CA ALA A 10 -5.64 -12.88 6.68
C ALA A 10 -5.49 -11.76 5.63
N ALA A 11 -4.60 -11.96 4.69
CA ALA A 11 -4.40 -11.00 3.63
C ALA A 11 -4.00 -11.68 2.32
N GLY A 12 -4.23 -11.01 1.19
CA GLY A 12 -3.91 -11.52 -0.13
C GLY A 12 -4.11 -10.47 -1.20
N GLY A 13 -4.15 -10.88 -2.46
CA GLY A 13 -4.31 -9.93 -3.55
C GLY A 13 -4.79 -10.53 -4.85
N VAL A 14 -5.47 -9.72 -5.65
CA VAL A 14 -5.73 -10.03 -7.06
C VAL A 14 -4.42 -9.80 -7.80
N VAL A 15 -3.72 -10.90 -8.07
CA VAL A 15 -2.45 -10.85 -8.82
C VAL A 15 -2.76 -10.77 -10.30
N TRP A 16 -2.24 -9.76 -10.97
CA TRP A 16 -2.52 -9.51 -12.37
C TRP A 16 -1.26 -9.20 -13.19
N ARG A 17 -1.37 -9.40 -14.50
CA ARG A 17 -0.34 -9.03 -15.48
C ARG A 17 -0.99 -8.60 -16.79
N THR A 18 -0.26 -7.87 -17.62
CA THR A 18 -0.68 -7.60 -18.99
C THR A 18 -0.46 -8.84 -19.85
N LYS A 19 -1.40 -9.17 -20.73
CA LYS A 19 -1.41 -10.39 -21.55
C LYS A 19 -0.39 -10.34 -22.69
N SER A 20 -0.06 -9.17 -23.20
CA SER A 20 0.89 -8.97 -24.29
C SER A 20 1.61 -7.64 -24.15
N ALA A 21 2.82 -7.57 -24.72
CA ALA A 21 3.60 -6.31 -24.85
C ALA A 21 3.04 -5.34 -25.92
N ASN A 22 1.80 -5.53 -26.38
CA ASN A 22 1.16 -4.63 -27.34
C ASN A 22 0.82 -3.30 -26.65
N GLU A 23 0.93 -2.20 -27.41
CA GLU A 23 0.80 -0.81 -26.93
C GLU A 23 -0.56 -0.46 -26.30
N ASP A 24 -1.60 -1.25 -26.54
CA ASP A 24 -2.89 -1.16 -25.85
C ASP A 24 -2.88 -2.02 -24.57
N HIS A 25 -2.35 -1.51 -23.47
CA HIS A 25 -2.24 -2.15 -22.16
C HIS A 25 -3.57 -2.55 -21.49
N THR A 26 -4.67 -2.69 -22.22
CA THR A 26 -6.01 -2.91 -21.66
C THR A 26 -6.35 -4.38 -21.37
N ASP A 27 -5.61 -5.34 -21.95
CA ASP A 27 -5.92 -6.76 -21.80
C ASP A 27 -5.07 -7.37 -20.67
N VAL A 28 -5.71 -7.66 -19.54
CA VAL A 28 -5.07 -8.21 -18.35
C VAL A 28 -5.50 -9.65 -18.08
N GLU A 29 -4.59 -10.42 -17.48
CA GLU A 29 -4.88 -11.72 -16.89
C GLU A 29 -4.71 -11.63 -15.37
N VAL A 30 -5.56 -12.35 -14.65
CA VAL A 30 -5.48 -12.52 -13.20
C VAL A 30 -5.10 -13.95 -12.84
N ALA A 31 -4.30 -14.09 -11.79
CA ALA A 31 -3.92 -15.40 -11.28
C ALA A 31 -4.94 -15.90 -10.25
N ILE A 32 -5.40 -17.13 -10.44
CA ILE A 32 -6.16 -17.88 -9.43
C ILE A 32 -5.44 -19.17 -9.10
N VAL A 33 -5.58 -19.66 -7.86
CA VAL A 33 -4.88 -20.81 -7.34
C VAL A 33 -5.84 -21.93 -6.98
N HIS A 34 -5.44 -23.18 -7.23
CA HIS A 34 -6.17 -24.36 -6.80
C HIS A 34 -5.62 -24.88 -5.47
N ARG A 35 -6.52 -25.10 -4.50
CA ARG A 35 -6.17 -25.59 -3.17
C ARG A 35 -6.72 -27.02 -2.98
N PRO A 36 -5.87 -28.05 -3.09
CA PRO A 36 -6.32 -29.46 -3.07
C PRO A 36 -7.04 -29.87 -1.79
N GLN A 37 -6.68 -29.25 -0.64
CA GLN A 37 -7.34 -29.54 0.63
C GLN A 37 -8.85 -29.18 0.62
N TYR A 38 -9.25 -28.19 -0.18
CA TYR A 38 -10.62 -27.70 -0.26
C TYR A 38 -11.28 -28.03 -1.61
N ASP A 39 -10.51 -28.54 -2.57
CA ASP A 39 -10.90 -28.73 -3.97
C ASP A 39 -11.57 -27.47 -4.54
N ASP A 40 -10.95 -26.30 -4.29
CA ASP A 40 -11.49 -24.99 -4.69
C ASP A 40 -10.45 -24.14 -5.44
N TRP A 41 -10.97 -23.25 -6.33
CA TRP A 41 -10.22 -22.20 -6.97
C TRP A 41 -10.46 -20.88 -6.23
N SER A 42 -9.41 -20.14 -5.95
CA SER A 42 -9.42 -19.00 -5.01
C SER A 42 -8.44 -17.92 -5.44
N ILE A 43 -8.68 -16.68 -5.01
CA ILE A 43 -7.68 -15.60 -5.02
C ILE A 43 -6.60 -15.96 -3.99
N PRO A 44 -5.28 -15.79 -4.32
CA PRO A 44 -4.18 -16.07 -3.39
C PRO A 44 -4.29 -15.27 -2.09
N LYS A 45 -4.24 -15.94 -0.95
CA LYS A 45 -4.38 -15.33 0.39
C LYS A 45 -4.07 -16.31 1.51
N GLY A 46 -3.54 -15.83 2.58
CA GLY A 46 -3.34 -16.66 3.74
C GLY A 46 -3.41 -15.92 5.08
N LYS A 47 -3.07 -16.62 6.16
CA LYS A 47 -3.21 -16.12 7.52
C LYS A 47 -2.02 -15.26 7.91
N CYS A 48 -2.27 -14.06 8.44
CA CYS A 48 -1.21 -13.22 8.94
C CYS A 48 -0.61 -13.79 10.23
N ALA A 49 0.72 -13.69 10.36
CA ALA A 49 1.40 -13.99 11.60
C ALA A 49 1.07 -12.92 12.66
N ARG A 50 1.31 -13.25 13.92
CA ARG A 50 1.05 -12.28 15.00
C ARG A 50 1.96 -11.06 14.87
N GLY A 51 1.36 -9.86 14.78
CA GLY A 51 2.11 -8.61 14.62
C GLY A 51 2.64 -8.37 13.21
N GLU A 52 2.33 -9.22 12.24
CA GLU A 52 2.69 -9.02 10.84
C GLU A 52 1.78 -7.94 10.23
N PRO A 53 2.34 -6.87 9.61
CA PRO A 53 1.55 -5.89 8.87
C PRO A 53 0.75 -6.55 7.75
N LEU A 54 -0.51 -6.15 7.57
CA LEU A 54 -1.44 -6.80 6.63
C LEU A 54 -0.93 -6.83 5.18
N VAL A 55 -0.32 -5.75 4.72
CA VAL A 55 0.24 -5.69 3.36
C VAL A 55 1.45 -6.61 3.20
N GLU A 56 2.29 -6.76 4.23
CA GLU A 56 3.42 -7.69 4.21
C GLU A 56 2.94 -9.14 4.21
N CYS A 57 1.91 -9.45 5.02
CA CYS A 57 1.21 -10.73 5.00
C CYS A 57 0.70 -11.04 3.58
N ALA A 58 0.00 -10.09 2.94
CA ALA A 58 -0.52 -10.28 1.60
C ALA A 58 0.58 -10.59 0.57
N ILE A 59 1.70 -9.87 0.62
CA ILE A 59 2.84 -10.09 -0.29
C ILE A 59 3.47 -11.46 -0.05
N ARG A 60 3.68 -11.85 1.21
CA ARG A 60 4.24 -13.15 1.58
C ARG A 60 3.34 -14.28 1.11
N GLU A 61 2.05 -14.23 1.44
CA GLU A 61 1.09 -15.28 1.08
C GLU A 61 0.93 -15.39 -0.45
N VAL A 62 0.86 -14.26 -1.15
CA VAL A 62 0.83 -14.25 -2.61
C VAL A 62 2.09 -14.92 -3.17
N PHE A 63 3.27 -14.62 -2.63
CA PHE A 63 4.51 -15.24 -3.09
C PHE A 63 4.55 -16.75 -2.77
N GLU A 64 4.13 -17.16 -1.58
CA GLU A 64 4.09 -18.57 -1.15
C GLU A 64 3.13 -19.40 -2.02
N GLU A 65 1.94 -18.85 -2.33
CA GLU A 65 0.92 -19.56 -3.12
C GLU A 65 1.13 -19.47 -4.64
N THR A 66 1.83 -18.43 -5.15
CA THR A 66 1.97 -18.23 -6.60
C THR A 66 3.39 -18.33 -7.13
N GLY A 67 4.40 -18.11 -6.30
CA GLY A 67 5.80 -17.95 -6.72
C GLY A 67 6.11 -16.64 -7.43
N TYR A 68 5.17 -15.71 -7.51
CA TYR A 68 5.35 -14.41 -8.16
C TYR A 68 5.69 -13.31 -7.16
N ARG A 69 6.72 -12.52 -7.47
CA ARG A 69 6.93 -11.22 -6.82
C ARG A 69 5.91 -10.24 -7.37
N VAL A 70 5.44 -9.34 -6.51
CA VAL A 70 4.38 -8.40 -6.86
C VAL A 70 4.74 -6.99 -6.42
N ARG A 71 4.16 -6.01 -7.12
CA ARG A 71 4.05 -4.62 -6.69
C ARG A 71 2.65 -4.38 -6.17
N VAL A 72 2.58 -3.75 -5.01
CA VAL A 72 1.30 -3.41 -4.38
C VAL A 72 0.70 -2.20 -5.09
N GLY A 73 -0.56 -2.31 -5.43
CA GLY A 73 -1.38 -1.25 -5.99
C GLY A 73 -2.57 -0.92 -5.09
N ARG A 74 -3.71 -0.61 -5.71
CA ARG A 74 -4.92 -0.17 -5.05
C ARG A 74 -5.45 -1.18 -4.03
N TYR A 75 -5.82 -0.70 -2.84
CA TYR A 75 -6.58 -1.48 -1.85
C TYR A 75 -7.98 -1.79 -2.38
N LEU A 76 -8.39 -3.05 -2.31
CA LEU A 76 -9.67 -3.56 -2.84
C LEU A 76 -10.72 -3.76 -1.74
N GLY A 77 -10.34 -3.52 -0.48
CA GLY A 77 -11.22 -3.73 0.66
C GLY A 77 -11.06 -5.11 1.28
N GLU A 78 -12.01 -5.49 2.08
CA GLU A 78 -11.98 -6.69 2.90
C GLU A 78 -13.19 -7.59 2.65
N ALA A 79 -13.00 -8.90 2.93
CA ALA A 79 -14.05 -9.90 2.95
C ALA A 79 -14.20 -10.48 4.36
N HIS A 80 -15.44 -10.55 4.84
CA HIS A 80 -15.78 -11.04 6.17
C HIS A 80 -16.56 -12.35 6.06
N TYR A 81 -16.14 -13.37 6.80
CA TYR A 81 -16.88 -14.63 6.88
C TYR A 81 -16.53 -15.43 8.14
N MET A 82 -17.40 -16.37 8.50
CA MET A 82 -17.14 -17.31 9.58
C MET A 82 -16.31 -18.49 9.08
N LYS A 83 -15.19 -18.77 9.74
CA LYS A 83 -14.36 -19.95 9.48
C LYS A 83 -14.57 -20.99 10.59
N VAL A 84 -14.95 -22.19 10.19
CA VAL A 84 -14.95 -23.36 11.10
C VAL A 84 -13.52 -23.92 11.16
N SER A 85 -12.94 -23.94 12.35
CA SER A 85 -11.60 -24.50 12.60
C SER A 85 -11.62 -25.25 13.93
N ALA A 86 -11.20 -26.51 13.92
CA ALA A 86 -11.20 -27.40 15.10
C ALA A 86 -12.58 -27.51 15.81
N GLY A 87 -13.67 -27.40 15.04
CA GLY A 87 -15.03 -27.47 15.58
C GLY A 87 -15.58 -26.15 16.14
N GLU A 88 -14.82 -25.07 16.12
CA GLU A 88 -15.25 -23.74 16.55
C GLU A 88 -15.44 -22.80 15.34
N GLU A 89 -16.53 -22.04 15.36
CA GLU A 89 -16.74 -20.95 14.41
C GLU A 89 -16.02 -19.70 14.89
N ARG A 90 -15.15 -19.14 14.04
CA ARG A 90 -14.40 -17.93 14.34
C ARG A 90 -14.55 -16.92 13.21
N PRO A 91 -14.77 -15.63 13.51
CA PRO A 91 -14.79 -14.60 12.48
C PRO A 91 -13.41 -14.51 11.81
N LYS A 92 -13.42 -14.42 10.48
CA LYS A 92 -12.23 -14.19 9.67
C LYS A 92 -12.43 -12.97 8.80
N VAL A 93 -11.44 -12.09 8.80
CA VAL A 93 -11.35 -10.93 7.92
C VAL A 93 -10.15 -11.14 6.99
N VAL A 94 -10.35 -10.91 5.71
CA VAL A 94 -9.30 -11.01 4.70
C VAL A 94 -9.18 -9.70 3.95
N TYR A 95 -8.01 -9.10 3.95
CA TYR A 95 -7.68 -7.83 3.31
C TYR A 95 -7.07 -8.07 1.94
N TYR A 96 -7.46 -7.29 0.92
CA TYR A 96 -7.05 -7.53 -0.46
C TYR A 96 -6.52 -6.27 -1.15
N TRP A 97 -5.49 -6.46 -1.95
CA TRP A 97 -4.91 -5.44 -2.83
C TRP A 97 -4.90 -5.92 -4.27
N SER A 98 -4.94 -4.96 -5.20
CA SER A 98 -4.49 -5.16 -6.56
C SER A 98 -2.97 -5.33 -6.55
N MET A 99 -2.46 -6.39 -7.14
CA MET A 99 -1.04 -6.72 -7.11
C MET A 99 -0.52 -7.05 -8.51
N ARG A 100 0.31 -6.17 -9.06
CA ARG A 100 0.92 -6.42 -10.36
C ARG A 100 2.06 -7.41 -10.24
N ALA A 101 2.04 -8.48 -11.04
CA ALA A 101 3.14 -9.46 -11.08
C ALA A 101 4.41 -8.82 -11.65
N ASP A 102 5.53 -8.98 -10.94
CA ASP A 102 6.86 -8.45 -11.29
C ASP A 102 7.88 -9.59 -11.50
N GLY A 103 7.39 -10.67 -12.12
CA GLY A 103 8.17 -11.87 -12.40
C GLY A 103 8.13 -12.93 -11.30
N GLY A 104 8.40 -14.14 -11.70
CA GLY A 104 8.33 -15.33 -10.84
C GLY A 104 7.98 -16.56 -11.66
N LEU A 105 7.93 -17.69 -10.96
CA LEU A 105 7.53 -18.96 -11.54
C LEU A 105 6.76 -19.76 -10.48
N PHE A 106 5.58 -20.23 -10.86
CA PHE A 106 4.78 -21.08 -10.01
C PHE A 106 5.44 -22.48 -9.85
N THR A 107 5.48 -22.94 -8.62
CA THR A 107 5.88 -24.30 -8.28
C THR A 107 4.80 -24.90 -7.38
N PRO A 108 4.19 -26.03 -7.74
CA PRO A 108 3.18 -26.68 -6.91
C PRO A 108 3.70 -27.01 -5.51
N THR A 109 2.84 -26.81 -4.51
CA THR A 109 3.08 -27.15 -3.11
C THR A 109 1.96 -28.06 -2.59
N GLN A 110 2.02 -28.43 -1.30
CA GLN A 110 0.91 -29.16 -0.67
C GLN A 110 -0.33 -28.32 -0.45
N GLU A 111 -0.18 -26.99 -0.36
CA GLU A 111 -1.28 -26.05 -0.15
C GLU A 111 -1.92 -25.59 -1.46
N VAL A 112 -1.09 -25.43 -2.51
CA VAL A 112 -1.51 -25.00 -3.85
C VAL A 112 -0.85 -25.87 -4.90
N ASP A 113 -1.63 -26.67 -5.61
CA ASP A 113 -1.15 -27.58 -6.65
C ASP A 113 -1.38 -27.07 -8.08
N GLY A 114 -2.16 -25.99 -8.26
CA GLY A 114 -2.44 -25.41 -9.56
C GLY A 114 -2.53 -23.89 -9.53
N LEU A 115 -2.00 -23.25 -10.60
CA LEU A 115 -2.16 -21.83 -10.86
C LEU A 115 -2.64 -21.64 -12.29
N ARG A 116 -3.59 -20.74 -12.51
CA ARG A 116 -4.05 -20.33 -13.84
C ARG A 116 -4.05 -18.82 -13.98
N TRP A 117 -3.54 -18.37 -15.12
CA TRP A 117 -3.69 -17.01 -15.60
C TRP A 117 -4.88 -16.96 -16.55
N LEU A 118 -5.89 -16.17 -16.22
CA LEU A 118 -7.16 -16.13 -16.93
C LEU A 118 -7.61 -14.69 -17.16
N SER A 119 -8.46 -14.48 -18.16
CA SER A 119 -9.23 -13.25 -18.26
C SER A 119 -10.05 -13.03 -16.98
N ILE A 120 -10.45 -11.80 -16.70
CA ILE A 120 -11.27 -11.49 -15.52
C ILE A 120 -12.56 -12.32 -15.54
N ASP A 121 -13.23 -12.42 -16.69
CA ASP A 121 -14.48 -13.17 -16.84
C ASP A 121 -14.30 -14.67 -16.62
N ASP A 122 -13.25 -15.26 -17.18
CA ASP A 122 -12.96 -16.69 -17.01
C ASP A 122 -12.55 -16.99 -15.55
N ALA A 123 -11.77 -16.12 -14.92
CA ALA A 123 -11.40 -16.24 -13.51
C ALA A 123 -12.65 -16.15 -12.62
N ARG A 124 -13.54 -15.18 -12.89
CA ARG A 124 -14.82 -15.03 -12.19
C ARG A 124 -15.69 -16.28 -12.27
N ALA A 125 -15.79 -16.88 -13.46
CA ALA A 125 -16.54 -18.12 -13.68
C ALA A 125 -15.93 -19.31 -12.94
N MET A 126 -14.60 -19.35 -12.80
CA MET A 126 -13.87 -20.46 -12.19
C MET A 126 -13.77 -20.34 -10.66
N LEU A 127 -13.76 -19.13 -10.10
CA LEU A 127 -13.69 -18.91 -8.65
C LEU A 127 -14.85 -19.61 -7.93
N THR A 128 -14.52 -20.43 -6.94
CA THR A 128 -15.49 -21.27 -6.23
C THR A 128 -16.36 -20.46 -5.27
N ARG A 129 -15.76 -19.45 -4.59
CA ARG A 129 -16.44 -18.70 -3.52
C ARG A 129 -16.98 -17.36 -4.01
N SER A 130 -18.19 -16.98 -3.56
CA SER A 130 -18.76 -15.67 -3.85
C SER A 130 -17.89 -14.52 -3.34
N THR A 131 -17.31 -14.66 -2.13
CA THR A 131 -16.42 -13.65 -1.55
C THR A 131 -15.21 -13.35 -2.42
N ASP A 132 -14.63 -14.36 -3.07
CA ASP A 132 -13.50 -14.15 -3.99
C ASP A 132 -13.98 -13.49 -5.30
N ARG A 133 -15.20 -13.82 -5.78
CA ARG A 133 -15.82 -13.12 -6.92
C ARG A 133 -16.10 -11.65 -6.62
N ASP A 134 -16.62 -11.34 -5.42
CA ASP A 134 -16.90 -9.97 -5.01
C ASP A 134 -15.61 -9.11 -4.99
N ILE A 135 -14.48 -9.69 -4.58
CA ILE A 135 -13.17 -9.01 -4.61
C ILE A 135 -12.68 -8.83 -6.05
N LEU A 136 -12.85 -9.85 -6.91
CA LEU A 136 -12.50 -9.73 -8.32
C LEU A 136 -13.37 -8.69 -9.04
N ASP A 137 -14.65 -8.59 -8.69
CA ASP A 137 -15.56 -7.58 -9.22
C ASP A 137 -15.11 -6.16 -8.81
N ARG A 138 -14.73 -5.93 -7.54
CA ARG A 138 -14.14 -4.65 -7.10
C ARG A 138 -12.84 -4.30 -7.82
N PHE A 139 -12.03 -5.31 -8.16
CA PHE A 139 -10.84 -5.11 -8.99
C PHE A 139 -11.22 -4.65 -10.40
N ALA A 140 -12.20 -5.29 -11.00
CA ALA A 140 -12.66 -5.05 -12.38
C ALA A 140 -13.44 -3.74 -12.55
N GLU A 141 -14.24 -3.35 -11.54
CA GLU A 141 -15.05 -2.13 -11.54
C GLU A 141 -14.22 -0.85 -11.37
N GLY A 142 -13.07 -0.95 -10.72
CA GLY A 142 -12.16 0.19 -10.55
C GLY A 142 -11.01 0.18 -11.56
N PRO A 143 -10.20 1.26 -11.59
CA PRO A 143 -9.05 1.33 -12.47
C PRO A 143 -8.01 0.27 -12.12
N ILE A 144 -7.60 -0.49 -13.13
CA ILE A 144 -6.57 -1.52 -12.99
C ILE A 144 -5.17 -0.87 -12.97
N PHE A 145 -4.97 0.11 -13.85
CA PHE A 145 -3.72 0.86 -13.98
C PHE A 145 -3.82 2.14 -13.15
N THR A 146 -3.11 2.17 -12.05
CA THR A 146 -3.02 3.33 -11.17
C THR A 146 -1.57 3.70 -10.91
N SER A 147 -1.31 4.98 -10.73
CA SER A 147 -0.09 5.45 -10.08
C SER A 147 -0.30 5.53 -8.58
N THR A 148 0.78 5.40 -7.80
CA THR A 148 0.70 5.47 -6.34
C THR A 148 1.51 6.66 -5.82
N ALA A 149 0.89 7.50 -4.98
CA ALA A 149 1.59 8.51 -4.20
C ALA A 149 1.59 8.09 -2.73
N LEU A 150 2.79 7.90 -2.17
CA LEU A 150 3.01 7.51 -0.78
C LEU A 150 3.34 8.79 0.02
N LEU A 151 2.33 9.36 0.71
CA LEU A 151 2.51 10.52 1.56
C LEU A 151 3.03 10.09 2.92
N VAL A 152 4.28 10.34 3.21
CA VAL A 152 4.95 9.97 4.46
C VAL A 152 5.04 11.18 5.36
N ARG A 153 4.43 11.13 6.55
CA ARG A 153 4.75 12.10 7.58
C ARG A 153 6.12 11.80 8.18
N HIS A 154 7.01 12.81 8.26
CA HIS A 154 8.34 12.63 8.83
C HIS A 154 8.34 11.84 10.14
N ALA A 155 9.35 11.03 10.36
CA ALA A 155 9.55 10.20 11.55
C ALA A 155 9.81 11.04 12.80
N SER A 156 10.02 10.41 13.95
CA SER A 156 10.25 11.11 15.21
C SER A 156 11.47 12.04 15.15
N ALA A 157 11.32 13.27 15.63
CA ALA A 157 12.36 14.29 15.63
C ALA A 157 12.38 15.09 16.96
N GLY A 158 12.05 14.41 18.06
CA GLY A 158 11.97 15.04 19.36
C GLY A 158 10.87 16.12 19.46
N SER A 159 11.02 16.97 20.49
CA SER A 159 10.15 18.12 20.70
C SER A 159 10.75 19.37 20.06
N ARG A 160 9.89 20.21 19.43
CA ARG A 160 10.30 21.50 18.90
C ARG A 160 10.76 22.46 20.01
N SER A 161 10.17 22.34 21.22
CA SER A 161 10.54 23.18 22.37
C SER A 161 11.96 22.93 22.88
N ASP A 162 12.50 21.75 22.61
CA ASP A 162 13.82 21.31 23.11
C ASP A 162 14.92 21.56 22.05
N TRP A 163 14.55 22.09 20.88
CA TRP A 163 15.48 22.38 19.80
C TRP A 163 15.87 23.87 19.79
N GLU A 164 17.16 24.13 19.90
CA GLU A 164 17.73 25.48 19.78
C GLU A 164 18.22 25.72 18.35
N GLY A 165 17.62 26.66 17.66
CA GLY A 165 17.99 27.04 16.29
C GLY A 165 16.84 26.97 15.30
N ASP A 166 17.17 27.01 14.00
CA ASP A 166 16.19 26.91 12.92
C ASP A 166 15.53 25.51 12.90
N ASP A 167 14.20 25.47 13.02
CA ASP A 167 13.43 24.22 13.00
C ASP A 167 13.58 23.42 11.70
N ARG A 168 13.98 24.05 10.60
CA ARG A 168 14.29 23.37 9.34
C ARG A 168 15.46 22.42 9.50
N MET A 169 16.41 22.75 10.37
CA MET A 169 17.63 21.97 10.63
C MET A 169 17.46 20.91 11.69
N ARG A 170 16.29 20.80 12.35
CA ARG A 170 16.04 19.81 13.38
C ARG A 170 16.03 18.39 12.81
N PRO A 171 16.95 17.51 13.24
CA PRO A 171 17.09 16.16 12.70
C PRO A 171 16.11 15.18 13.33
N LEU A 172 16.07 13.97 12.80
CA LEU A 172 15.44 12.83 13.46
C LEU A 172 16.16 12.52 14.78
N ASP A 173 15.39 12.07 15.77
CA ASP A 173 15.94 11.43 16.97
C ASP A 173 16.22 9.93 16.71
N SER A 174 16.75 9.21 17.72
CA SER A 174 17.07 7.77 17.60
C SER A 174 15.86 6.95 17.17
N LYS A 175 14.68 7.24 17.74
CA LYS A 175 13.43 6.59 17.40
C LYS A 175 13.03 6.86 15.94
N GLY A 176 13.25 8.10 15.48
CA GLY A 176 12.98 8.50 14.11
C GLY A 176 13.85 7.77 13.10
N TRP A 177 15.13 7.55 13.40
CA TRP A 177 16.01 6.76 12.55
C TRP A 177 15.56 5.30 12.45
N GLU A 178 15.20 4.67 13.56
CA GLU A 178 14.65 3.31 13.56
C GLU A 178 13.37 3.22 12.74
N GLN A 179 12.46 4.22 12.85
CA GLN A 179 11.25 4.30 12.01
C GLN A 179 11.61 4.43 10.53
N ALA A 180 12.56 5.30 10.17
CA ALA A 180 12.99 5.52 8.79
C ALA A 180 13.57 4.23 8.16
N GLU A 181 14.40 3.50 8.90
CA GLU A 181 14.93 2.20 8.46
C GLU A 181 13.82 1.15 8.25
N GLN A 182 12.83 1.09 9.14
CA GLN A 182 11.73 0.14 9.00
C GLN A 182 10.74 0.51 7.88
N LEU A 183 10.58 1.81 7.58
CA LEU A 183 9.76 2.27 6.44
C LEU A 183 10.27 1.72 5.10
N VAL A 184 11.55 1.43 4.95
CA VAL A 184 12.13 0.84 3.74
C VAL A 184 11.38 -0.44 3.33
N ARG A 185 11.03 -1.28 4.32
CA ARG A 185 10.33 -2.56 4.07
C ARG A 185 8.96 -2.34 3.41
N LEU A 186 8.20 -1.38 3.93
CA LEU A 186 6.88 -1.05 3.39
C LEU A 186 7.00 -0.37 2.03
N LEU A 187 7.74 0.74 1.98
CA LEU A 187 7.76 1.63 0.82
C LEU A 187 8.34 0.96 -0.43
N SER A 188 9.36 0.11 -0.29
CA SER A 188 9.97 -0.62 -1.42
C SER A 188 9.00 -1.59 -2.13
N ARG A 189 7.86 -1.92 -1.53
CA ARG A 189 6.87 -2.86 -2.10
C ARG A 189 5.98 -2.25 -3.18
N PHE A 190 6.03 -0.93 -3.31
CA PHE A 190 5.17 -0.19 -4.25
C PHE A 190 5.85 0.11 -5.60
N GLY A 191 7.10 -0.31 -5.80
CA GLY A 191 7.81 0.00 -7.05
C GLY A 191 8.16 1.49 -7.16
N VAL A 192 8.77 2.04 -6.11
CA VAL A 192 9.13 3.46 -6.02
C VAL A 192 10.16 3.83 -7.10
N GLY A 193 9.80 4.77 -7.94
CA GLY A 193 10.67 5.32 -8.99
C GLY A 193 11.10 6.77 -8.73
N ARG A 194 10.51 7.45 -7.72
CA ARG A 194 10.84 8.82 -7.37
C ARG A 194 10.64 9.06 -5.89
N ILE A 195 11.54 9.83 -5.27
CA ILE A 195 11.47 10.20 -3.86
C ILE A 195 11.57 11.72 -3.74
N ILE A 196 10.54 12.33 -3.16
CA ILE A 196 10.41 13.76 -2.96
C ILE A 196 10.32 14.04 -1.46
N SER A 197 10.91 15.12 -1.00
CA SER A 197 10.87 15.52 0.40
C SER A 197 10.65 17.03 0.54
N ALA A 198 9.87 17.44 1.53
CA ALA A 198 9.96 18.80 2.05
C ALA A 198 11.41 19.12 2.43
N ASP A 199 11.82 20.39 2.26
CA ASP A 199 13.17 20.91 2.49
C ASP A 199 13.54 21.06 3.97
N PHE A 200 13.06 20.16 4.84
CA PHE A 200 13.37 20.05 6.26
C PHE A 200 14.22 18.82 6.52
N VAL A 201 15.30 18.95 7.27
CA VAL A 201 16.24 17.86 7.55
C VAL A 201 15.53 16.58 7.98
N ARG A 202 14.56 16.66 8.91
CA ARG A 202 13.81 15.49 9.38
C ARG A 202 12.98 14.80 8.29
N CYS A 203 12.49 15.56 7.29
CA CYS A 203 11.74 14.99 6.19
C CYS A 203 12.67 14.25 5.23
N VAL A 204 13.81 14.85 4.89
CA VAL A 204 14.83 14.22 4.03
C VAL A 204 15.34 12.94 4.71
N GLN A 205 15.74 13.01 5.98
CA GLN A 205 16.26 11.86 6.74
C GLN A 205 15.25 10.73 6.88
N THR A 206 13.94 11.01 6.86
CA THR A 206 12.90 9.98 6.93
C THR A 206 12.92 9.04 5.71
N VAL A 207 13.31 9.55 4.55
CA VAL A 207 13.31 8.77 3.29
C VAL A 207 14.72 8.47 2.75
N GLU A 208 15.75 8.96 3.44
CA GLU A 208 17.16 8.71 3.10
C GLU A 208 17.50 7.19 3.10
N PRO A 209 17.11 6.37 4.11
CA PRO A 209 17.36 4.93 4.05
C PRO A 209 16.69 4.24 2.86
N LEU A 210 15.50 4.69 2.46
CA LEU A 210 14.85 4.17 1.25
C LEU A 210 15.65 4.56 0.00
N SER A 211 16.07 5.82 -0.11
CA SER A 211 16.90 6.31 -1.21
C SER A 211 18.17 5.47 -1.40
N GLU A 212 18.86 5.17 -0.31
CA GLU A 212 20.05 4.32 -0.31
C GLU A 212 19.73 2.88 -0.73
N ALA A 213 18.64 2.31 -0.21
CA ALA A 213 18.26 0.92 -0.46
C ALA A 213 17.88 0.64 -1.91
N ILE A 214 17.22 1.60 -2.59
CA ILE A 214 16.74 1.41 -3.96
C ILE A 214 17.52 2.19 -5.02
N GLY A 215 18.48 3.03 -4.61
CA GLY A 215 19.32 3.82 -5.51
C GLY A 215 18.59 4.97 -6.21
N VAL A 216 17.49 5.48 -5.67
CA VAL A 216 16.72 6.62 -6.19
C VAL A 216 17.02 7.86 -5.33
N PRO A 217 17.52 8.97 -5.91
CA PRO A 217 17.89 10.16 -5.13
C PRO A 217 16.65 10.85 -4.53
N VAL A 218 16.85 11.55 -3.40
CA VAL A 218 15.83 12.42 -2.82
C VAL A 218 15.85 13.78 -3.50
N GLU A 219 14.70 14.20 -4.01
CA GLU A 219 14.46 15.53 -4.58
C GLU A 219 13.80 16.41 -3.52
N GLU A 220 14.37 17.58 -3.23
CA GLU A 220 13.75 18.50 -2.28
C GLU A 220 12.71 19.39 -2.98
N GLU A 221 11.51 19.50 -2.38
CA GLU A 221 10.40 20.32 -2.85
C GLU A 221 9.85 21.18 -1.70
N PRO A 222 10.22 22.45 -1.63
CA PRO A 222 9.77 23.35 -0.57
C PRO A 222 8.24 23.52 -0.48
N LEU A 223 7.54 23.36 -1.59
CA LEU A 223 6.07 23.42 -1.65
C LEU A 223 5.40 22.38 -0.72
N MET A 224 6.08 21.26 -0.46
CA MET A 224 5.60 20.20 0.43
C MET A 224 5.93 20.43 1.90
N SER A 225 6.44 21.61 2.28
CA SER A 225 6.80 21.97 3.65
C SER A 225 5.75 22.86 4.34
N GLU A 226 5.72 22.84 5.69
CA GLU A 226 4.88 23.76 6.49
C GLU A 226 5.15 25.24 6.24
N LEU A 227 6.26 25.60 5.59
CA LEU A 227 6.56 26.98 5.20
C LEU A 227 6.12 27.29 3.76
N GLY A 228 6.28 26.35 2.84
CA GLY A 228 5.96 26.55 1.43
C GLY A 228 4.50 26.25 1.05
N TYR A 229 3.85 25.36 1.79
CA TYR A 229 2.49 24.91 1.53
C TYR A 229 1.41 25.99 1.77
N PRO A 230 1.40 26.74 2.92
CA PRO A 230 0.35 27.71 3.21
C PRO A 230 0.27 28.81 2.15
N GLY A 231 -0.93 28.98 1.57
CA GLY A 231 -1.20 29.90 0.47
C GLY A 231 -0.87 29.36 -0.92
N ASN A 232 -0.32 28.16 -1.02
CA ASN A 232 0.02 27.46 -2.27
C ASN A 232 -0.65 26.07 -2.38
N GLU A 233 -1.76 25.85 -1.65
CA GLU A 233 -2.41 24.55 -1.51
C GLU A 233 -2.81 23.96 -2.87
N ALA A 234 -3.37 24.78 -3.78
CA ALA A 234 -3.74 24.33 -5.12
C ALA A 234 -2.51 23.87 -5.93
N ALA A 235 -1.40 24.63 -5.85
CA ALA A 235 -0.16 24.25 -6.52
C ALA A 235 0.42 22.93 -5.95
N ALA A 236 0.28 22.69 -4.65
CA ALA A 236 0.71 21.44 -4.02
C ALA A 236 -0.14 20.24 -4.47
N LEU A 237 -1.46 20.42 -4.63
CA LEU A 237 -2.32 19.39 -5.20
C LEU A 237 -1.93 19.07 -6.65
N ASP A 238 -1.77 20.08 -7.48
CA ASP A 238 -1.33 19.94 -8.87
C ASP A 238 0.03 19.25 -8.94
N PHE A 239 0.94 19.60 -8.03
CA PHE A 239 2.25 18.95 -7.95
C PHE A 239 2.11 17.46 -7.65
N VAL A 240 1.36 17.05 -6.62
CA VAL A 240 1.15 15.62 -6.29
C VAL A 240 0.54 14.86 -7.47
N ARG A 241 -0.40 15.46 -8.19
CA ARG A 241 -1.01 14.86 -9.38
C ARG A 241 -0.02 14.75 -10.55
N SER A 242 0.88 15.74 -10.70
CA SER A 242 1.84 15.81 -11.82
C SER A 242 3.03 14.87 -11.68
N VAL A 243 3.44 14.53 -10.45
CA VAL A 243 4.61 13.67 -10.19
C VAL A 243 4.30 12.18 -10.22
N SER A 244 3.03 11.84 -10.45
CA SER A 244 2.56 10.45 -10.57
C SER A 244 3.31 9.69 -11.66
N ILE A 245 3.73 8.46 -11.36
CA ILE A 245 4.42 7.56 -12.28
C ILE A 245 3.44 6.48 -12.70
N PRO A 246 3.10 6.36 -14.00
CA PRO A 246 2.24 5.27 -14.47
C PRO A 246 2.78 3.91 -14.01
N ASP A 247 1.93 3.09 -13.40
CA ASP A 247 2.27 1.76 -12.88
C ASP A 247 3.44 1.73 -11.88
N GLY A 248 3.74 2.85 -11.24
CA GLY A 248 4.80 3.00 -10.24
C GLY A 248 4.37 3.84 -9.05
N ALA A 249 5.30 4.09 -8.14
CA ALA A 249 5.05 4.92 -6.98
C ALA A 249 6.03 6.08 -6.85
N VAL A 250 5.52 7.20 -6.32
CA VAL A 250 6.31 8.31 -5.80
C VAL A 250 6.16 8.36 -4.27
N VAL A 251 7.28 8.51 -3.57
CA VAL A 251 7.27 8.80 -2.12
C VAL A 251 7.38 10.30 -1.93
N ILE A 252 6.53 10.88 -1.07
CA ILE A 252 6.53 12.31 -0.73
C ILE A 252 6.60 12.43 0.79
N SER A 253 7.77 12.79 1.31
CA SER A 253 7.97 13.05 2.74
C SER A 253 7.60 14.48 3.08
N SER A 254 6.71 14.65 4.07
CA SER A 254 6.19 15.95 4.46
C SER A 254 5.91 16.04 5.96
N GLN A 255 5.17 17.04 6.39
CA GLN A 255 4.97 17.43 7.79
C GLN A 255 3.51 17.29 8.22
N GLY A 256 3.30 17.31 9.54
CA GLY A 256 1.97 17.12 10.14
C GLY A 256 0.96 18.22 9.82
N GLY A 257 1.41 19.43 9.51
CA GLY A 257 0.55 20.52 9.08
C GLY A 257 0.17 20.48 7.60
N VAL A 258 0.84 19.63 6.79
CA VAL A 258 0.60 19.55 5.34
C VAL A 258 -0.22 18.31 4.99
N VAL A 259 0.19 17.14 5.47
CA VAL A 259 -0.39 15.85 5.03
C VAL A 259 -1.91 15.77 5.22
N PRO A 260 -2.52 16.14 6.38
CA PRO A 260 -3.97 16.06 6.54
C PRO A 260 -4.74 16.98 5.58
N ASP A 261 -4.36 18.25 5.49
CA ASP A 261 -5.04 19.24 4.64
C ASP A 261 -4.93 18.88 3.15
N LEU A 262 -3.76 18.37 2.73
CA LEU A 262 -3.55 17.87 1.37
C LEU A 262 -4.47 16.69 1.03
N LEU A 263 -4.61 15.72 1.95
CA LEU A 263 -5.51 14.58 1.80
C LEU A 263 -6.97 15.01 1.71
N GLU A 264 -7.42 15.88 2.63
CA GLU A 264 -8.80 16.37 2.64
C GLU A 264 -9.16 17.12 1.36
N ARG A 265 -8.24 17.94 0.84
CA ARG A 265 -8.45 18.67 -0.41
C ARG A 265 -8.50 17.74 -1.62
N LEU A 266 -7.56 16.79 -1.74
CA LEU A 266 -7.57 15.81 -2.82
C LEU A 266 -8.88 15.02 -2.82
N ALA A 267 -9.30 14.51 -1.67
CA ALA A 267 -10.53 13.76 -1.52
C ALA A 267 -11.78 14.60 -1.87
N LYS A 268 -11.82 15.83 -1.42
CA LYS A 268 -12.93 16.76 -1.70
C LYS A 268 -13.04 17.10 -3.19
N GLU A 269 -11.91 17.36 -3.87
CA GLU A 269 -11.92 17.68 -5.30
C GLU A 269 -12.33 16.47 -6.16
N ASP A 270 -11.99 15.27 -5.73
CA ASP A 270 -12.23 14.04 -6.49
C ASP A 270 -13.50 13.29 -6.05
N ASP A 271 -14.28 13.88 -5.11
CA ASP A 271 -15.50 13.25 -4.54
C ASP A 271 -15.20 11.87 -3.96
N TYR A 272 -14.09 11.77 -3.19
CA TYR A 272 -13.64 10.54 -2.54
C TYR A 272 -13.92 10.60 -1.04
N ASP A 273 -14.55 9.56 -0.49
CA ASP A 273 -14.84 9.45 0.93
C ASP A 273 -13.64 8.95 1.72
N LEU A 274 -12.97 9.86 2.46
CA LEU A 274 -11.96 9.51 3.45
C LEU A 274 -12.61 9.04 4.77
N PRO A 275 -11.89 8.24 5.57
CA PRO A 275 -12.29 7.97 6.95
C PRO A 275 -12.50 9.28 7.74
N GLN A 276 -13.47 9.29 8.67
CA GLN A 276 -13.79 10.49 9.47
C GLN A 276 -12.59 11.02 10.28
N ASP A 277 -11.74 10.11 10.77
CA ASP A 277 -10.53 10.43 11.52
C ASP A 277 -9.29 10.19 10.63
N ILE A 278 -8.73 11.26 10.09
CA ILE A 278 -7.49 11.20 9.30
C ILE A 278 -6.31 11.14 10.26
N GLU A 279 -5.86 9.92 10.55
CA GLU A 279 -4.65 9.74 11.34
C GLU A 279 -3.40 10.13 10.52
N THR A 280 -2.50 10.88 11.15
CA THR A 280 -1.19 11.22 10.59
C THR A 280 -0.15 11.23 11.69
N LYS A 281 0.22 10.05 12.21
CA LYS A 281 1.27 9.91 13.23
C LYS A 281 2.65 10.06 12.59
N LYS A 282 3.66 10.52 13.37
CA LYS A 282 5.05 10.60 12.89
C LYS A 282 5.54 9.24 12.40
N GLY A 283 6.04 9.17 11.17
CA GLY A 283 6.44 7.92 10.52
C GLY A 283 5.29 7.13 9.88
N SER A 284 4.06 7.63 9.89
CA SER A 284 2.95 7.00 9.16
C SER A 284 2.97 7.36 7.67
N THR A 285 2.30 6.54 6.89
CA THR A 285 2.18 6.68 5.43
C THR A 285 0.73 6.59 4.99
N TRP A 286 0.29 7.48 4.12
CA TRP A 286 -0.91 7.31 3.31
C TRP A 286 -0.52 6.86 1.91
N SER A 287 -1.08 5.74 1.45
CA SER A 287 -0.99 5.31 0.06
C SER A 287 -2.19 5.81 -0.71
N LEU A 288 -1.96 6.64 -1.71
CA LEU A 288 -2.97 7.22 -2.58
C LEU A 288 -2.86 6.56 -3.95
N SER A 289 -3.92 5.91 -4.42
CA SER A 289 -3.99 5.40 -5.78
C SER A 289 -4.68 6.42 -6.67
N LEU A 290 -4.03 6.78 -7.78
CA LEU A 290 -4.49 7.79 -8.72
C LEU A 290 -4.75 7.16 -10.10
N GLU A 291 -5.92 7.41 -10.67
CA GLU A 291 -6.23 7.17 -12.08
C GLU A 291 -6.06 8.47 -12.86
N GLY A 292 -4.96 8.59 -13.61
CA GLY A 292 -4.55 9.88 -14.11
C GLY A 292 -4.36 10.87 -12.95
N PRO A 293 -5.03 12.03 -12.93
CA PRO A 293 -4.94 12.97 -11.82
C PRO A 293 -5.91 12.68 -10.65
N ARG A 294 -6.87 11.76 -10.82
CA ARG A 294 -7.97 11.55 -9.88
C ARG A 294 -7.62 10.54 -8.79
N LEU A 295 -7.89 10.88 -7.53
CA LEU A 295 -7.82 9.97 -6.40
C LEU A 295 -8.94 8.92 -6.47
N VAL A 296 -8.59 7.63 -6.44
CA VAL A 296 -9.54 6.51 -6.54
C VAL A 296 -9.46 5.54 -5.36
N ALA A 297 -8.38 5.59 -4.58
CA ALA A 297 -8.28 4.88 -3.31
C ALA A 297 -7.25 5.55 -2.39
N ALA A 298 -7.49 5.46 -1.08
CA ALA A 298 -6.56 5.91 -0.06
C ALA A 298 -6.51 4.88 1.07
N GLU A 299 -5.31 4.60 1.58
CA GLU A 299 -5.08 3.64 2.65
C GLU A 299 -4.05 4.18 3.64
N TYR A 300 -4.32 4.02 4.93
CA TYR A 300 -3.43 4.44 6.01
C TYR A 300 -2.58 3.28 6.51
N PHE A 301 -1.28 3.49 6.55
CA PHE A 301 -0.30 2.62 7.21
C PHE A 301 0.21 3.32 8.47
N PRO A 302 -0.01 2.72 9.66
CA PRO A 302 0.52 3.28 10.90
C PRO A 302 2.05 3.31 10.89
N PRO A 303 2.68 4.13 11.75
CA PRO A 303 4.13 4.13 11.86
C PRO A 303 4.64 2.74 12.27
N PRO A 304 5.83 2.35 11.79
CA PRO A 304 6.46 1.12 12.22
C PRO A 304 6.58 1.05 13.75
N GLU A 305 6.34 -0.13 14.33
CA GLU A 305 6.63 -0.38 15.73
C GLU A 305 8.13 -0.42 15.93
N VAL A 306 8.66 0.51 16.72
CA VAL A 306 10.06 0.55 17.13
C VAL A 306 10.14 0.20 18.60
N GLY A 307 11.18 -0.52 18.98
CA GLY A 307 11.39 -0.92 20.37
C GLY A 307 11.46 0.28 21.34
N PRO A 308 11.21 0.05 22.63
CA PRO A 308 11.32 1.08 23.66
C PRO A 308 12.76 1.58 23.83
#